data_78f06653f182e3915b04014b9fcf1c72
#
_entry.id   78f06653f182e3915b04014b9fcf1c72
#
_cell.length_a   1.000
_cell.length_b   1.000
_cell.length_c   1.000
_cell.angle_alpha   90.00
_cell.angle_beta   90.00
_cell.angle_gamma   90.00
#
_symmetry.space_group_name_H-M   'P 1'
#
loop_
_entity.id
_entity.type
_entity.pdbx_description
1 polymer ?
#
loop_
_entity_poly.entity_id
_entity_poly.type
_entity_poly.pdbx_seq_one_letter_code
_entity_poly.pdbx_strand_id
1 'polypeptide(L)'
;SWCVGHLVQLAEAAAYGEQYRKWQLDSLPILPEEWQYAVDPDKGKQFATLKELMHRADVSEVINACDAGREGELIFRYIYEKAACKKPFDRLWISSMTDEAIQEGFRAIRSGSDYDGLYRSAQCRSQADWLVGMNASRAFTLRYDALLSVGRVQTPTLAILVKRRKEIEDFKPEEYATVTADFGDYRGMYFREGLEPDTHIPKIDDAKALAAQIKNQSATVISAETTRRRDLPPQLYDLTSLQRDANRLLGFTADK
;
A
#
# COMPACT_ATOMS: atom_id res chain seq x y z
N SER A 1 27.73 -6.80 -8.34
CA SER A 1 27.08 -5.61 -8.93
C SER A 1 25.68 -5.44 -8.37
N TRP A 2 25.01 -4.37 -8.68
CA TRP A 2 23.70 -4.01 -8.11
C TRP A 2 22.68 -3.66 -9.19
N CYS A 3 21.40 -3.75 -8.86
CA CYS A 3 20.29 -3.25 -9.66
C CYS A 3 19.95 -1.80 -9.26
N VAL A 4 19.60 -0.96 -10.22
CA VAL A 4 19.07 0.39 -9.99
C VAL A 4 17.56 0.33 -10.23
N GLY A 5 16.82 -0.28 -9.29
CA GLY A 5 15.41 -0.61 -9.47
C GLY A 5 15.21 -1.60 -10.64
N HIS A 6 14.09 -1.51 -11.34
CA HIS A 6 13.80 -2.35 -12.50
C HIS A 6 14.69 -1.98 -13.69
N LEU A 7 15.53 -2.90 -14.14
CA LEU A 7 16.31 -2.78 -15.38
C LEU A 7 15.59 -3.43 -16.57
N VAL A 8 14.72 -4.38 -16.27
CA VAL A 8 13.90 -5.09 -17.24
C VAL A 8 12.45 -4.97 -16.81
N GLN A 9 11.57 -4.69 -17.75
CA GLN A 9 10.14 -4.49 -17.53
C GLN A 9 9.33 -5.18 -18.63
N LEU A 10 8.02 -5.30 -18.44
CA LEU A 10 7.12 -5.73 -19.50
C LEU A 10 7.21 -4.75 -20.69
N ALA A 11 7.23 -5.28 -21.88
CA ALA A 11 7.33 -4.49 -23.09
C ALA A 11 6.08 -3.59 -23.27
N GLU A 12 6.27 -2.50 -24.00
CA GLU A 12 5.16 -1.61 -24.36
C GLU A 12 4.21 -2.28 -25.36
N ALA A 13 3.00 -1.76 -25.47
CA ALA A 13 1.97 -2.30 -26.32
C ALA A 13 2.40 -2.48 -27.78
N ALA A 14 3.22 -1.59 -28.32
CA ALA A 14 3.75 -1.66 -29.69
C ALA A 14 4.58 -2.94 -29.96
N ALA A 15 5.15 -3.55 -28.94
CA ALA A 15 5.88 -4.81 -29.08
C ALA A 15 4.98 -6.01 -29.42
N TYR A 16 3.68 -5.92 -29.11
CA TYR A 16 2.72 -6.97 -29.36
C TYR A 16 1.99 -6.85 -30.71
N GLY A 17 2.26 -5.78 -31.45
CA GLY A 17 1.72 -5.58 -32.80
C GLY A 17 1.70 -4.11 -33.21
N GLU A 18 1.91 -3.85 -34.51
CA GLU A 18 1.95 -2.49 -35.05
C GLU A 18 0.61 -1.75 -34.84
N GLN A 19 -0.51 -2.47 -34.82
CA GLN A 19 -1.84 -1.90 -34.56
C GLN A 19 -1.96 -1.27 -33.16
N TYR A 20 -1.11 -1.66 -32.22
CA TYR A 20 -1.13 -1.13 -30.86
C TYR A 20 -0.22 0.10 -30.66
N ARG A 21 0.51 0.52 -31.70
CA ARG A 21 1.35 1.71 -31.66
C ARG A 21 0.50 2.98 -31.53
N LYS A 22 -0.59 3.08 -32.28
CA LYS A 22 -1.57 4.15 -32.16
C LYS A 22 -2.68 3.74 -31.21
N TRP A 23 -3.13 4.69 -30.40
CA TRP A 23 -4.25 4.44 -29.51
C TRP A 23 -5.55 4.52 -30.29
N GLN A 24 -6.28 3.43 -30.35
CA GLN A 24 -7.56 3.29 -31.05
C GLN A 24 -8.46 2.36 -30.24
N LEU A 25 -9.75 2.68 -30.14
CA LEU A 25 -10.71 1.87 -29.38
C LEU A 25 -10.86 0.46 -29.97
N ASP A 26 -10.84 0.36 -31.29
CA ASP A 26 -11.02 -0.91 -32.01
C ASP A 26 -9.85 -1.87 -31.81
N SER A 27 -8.70 -1.38 -31.32
CA SER A 27 -7.55 -2.22 -30.98
C SER A 27 -7.55 -2.73 -29.53
N LEU A 28 -8.55 -2.40 -28.75
CA LEU A 28 -8.69 -2.82 -27.36
C LEU A 28 -9.69 -3.98 -27.21
N PRO A 29 -9.49 -4.91 -26.26
CA PRO A 29 -8.37 -4.96 -25.32
C PRO A 29 -7.10 -5.55 -25.91
N ILE A 30 -5.94 -5.10 -25.44
CA ILE A 30 -4.63 -5.70 -25.72
C ILE A 30 -4.43 -6.83 -24.73
N LEU A 31 -4.42 -8.06 -25.24
CA LEU A 31 -4.27 -9.29 -24.43
C LEU A 31 -3.08 -10.09 -25.00
N PRO A 32 -1.87 -9.93 -24.43
CA PRO A 32 -0.71 -10.69 -24.91
C PRO A 32 -0.91 -12.20 -24.67
N GLU A 33 -0.69 -13.00 -25.70
CA GLU A 33 -0.60 -14.46 -25.56
C GLU A 33 0.72 -14.87 -24.91
N GLU A 34 1.80 -14.20 -25.31
CA GLU A 34 3.14 -14.36 -24.76
C GLU A 34 3.67 -13.02 -24.27
N TRP A 35 4.17 -13.00 -23.03
CA TRP A 35 4.71 -11.81 -22.44
C TRP A 35 6.12 -11.51 -22.95
N GLN A 36 6.32 -10.28 -23.40
CA GLN A 36 7.61 -9.77 -23.84
C GLN A 36 8.21 -8.86 -22.77
N TYR A 37 9.52 -8.92 -22.66
CA TYR A 37 10.30 -8.15 -21.71
C TYR A 37 11.30 -7.26 -22.44
N ALA A 38 11.41 -6.01 -22.04
CA ALA A 38 12.33 -5.03 -22.60
C ALA A 38 13.30 -4.52 -21.52
N VAL A 39 14.53 -4.28 -21.92
CA VAL A 39 15.49 -3.54 -21.08
C VAL A 39 15.11 -2.08 -21.12
N ASP A 40 15.09 -1.43 -19.97
CA ASP A 40 14.90 0.02 -19.85
C ASP A 40 16.03 0.73 -20.62
N PRO A 41 15.73 1.56 -21.63
CA PRO A 41 16.73 2.23 -22.44
C PRO A 41 17.77 3.02 -21.63
N ASP A 42 17.32 3.69 -20.57
CA ASP A 42 18.17 4.51 -19.71
C ASP A 42 19.11 3.66 -18.83
N LYS A 43 18.81 2.38 -18.67
CA LYS A 43 19.54 1.44 -17.82
C LYS A 43 20.29 0.35 -18.59
N GLY A 44 20.36 0.47 -19.91
CA GLY A 44 20.99 -0.51 -20.78
C GLY A 44 22.44 -0.82 -20.43
N LYS A 45 23.22 0.19 -20.02
CA LYS A 45 24.62 0.01 -19.60
C LYS A 45 24.72 -0.88 -18.35
N GLN A 46 23.89 -0.65 -17.35
CA GLN A 46 23.90 -1.45 -16.12
C GLN A 46 23.44 -2.89 -16.40
N PHE A 47 22.42 -3.07 -17.23
CA PHE A 47 22.01 -4.40 -17.67
C PHE A 47 23.14 -5.15 -18.40
N ALA A 48 23.87 -4.48 -19.32
CA ALA A 48 24.98 -5.08 -20.02
C ALA A 48 26.10 -5.53 -19.06
N THR A 49 26.43 -4.71 -18.06
CA THR A 49 27.40 -5.06 -17.01
C THR A 49 26.95 -6.30 -16.22
N LEU A 50 25.71 -6.37 -15.81
CA LEU A 50 25.19 -7.54 -15.07
C LEU A 50 25.21 -8.80 -15.95
N LYS A 51 24.80 -8.67 -17.21
CA LYS A 51 24.84 -9.77 -18.18
C LYS A 51 26.25 -10.30 -18.37
N GLU A 52 27.23 -9.42 -18.56
CA GLU A 52 28.63 -9.78 -18.68
C GLU A 52 29.14 -10.54 -17.45
N LEU A 53 28.90 -9.99 -16.25
CA LEU A 53 29.31 -10.62 -14.98
C LEU A 53 28.68 -12.01 -14.80
N MET A 54 27.39 -12.16 -15.10
CA MET A 54 26.71 -13.46 -14.99
C MET A 54 27.28 -14.51 -15.95
N HIS A 55 27.89 -14.11 -17.10
CA HIS A 55 28.43 -15.03 -18.09
C HIS A 55 29.93 -15.26 -17.97
N ARG A 56 30.65 -14.61 -17.07
CA ARG A 56 32.09 -14.82 -16.86
C ARG A 56 32.38 -16.28 -16.53
N ALA A 57 33.44 -16.81 -17.08
CA ALA A 57 33.82 -18.23 -16.91
C ALA A 57 34.25 -18.57 -15.47
N ASP A 58 34.75 -17.58 -14.72
CA ASP A 58 35.18 -17.71 -13.33
C ASP A 58 34.02 -17.58 -12.30
N VAL A 59 32.80 -17.30 -12.77
CA VAL A 59 31.61 -17.29 -11.94
C VAL A 59 30.91 -18.63 -12.06
N SER A 60 30.78 -19.37 -10.98
CA SER A 60 30.10 -20.67 -10.93
C SER A 60 28.60 -20.53 -10.59
N GLU A 61 28.24 -19.51 -9.82
CA GLU A 61 26.94 -19.34 -9.23
C GLU A 61 26.58 -17.85 -9.10
N VAL A 62 25.28 -17.54 -9.03
CA VAL A 62 24.76 -16.18 -8.83
C VAL A 62 23.97 -16.13 -7.53
N ILE A 63 24.13 -15.07 -6.74
CA ILE A 63 23.34 -14.85 -5.54
C ILE A 63 22.38 -13.72 -5.78
N ASN A 64 21.08 -14.01 -5.64
CA ASN A 64 20.05 -12.99 -5.59
C ASN A 64 20.01 -12.33 -4.21
N ALA A 65 20.60 -11.16 -4.09
CA ALA A 65 20.65 -10.34 -2.89
C ALA A 65 19.76 -9.08 -2.99
N CYS A 66 18.77 -9.09 -3.89
CA CYS A 66 17.78 -8.03 -3.94
C CYS A 66 16.89 -8.03 -2.69
N ASP A 67 16.11 -6.96 -2.50
CA ASP A 67 15.25 -6.79 -1.32
C ASP A 67 14.43 -8.05 -0.99
N ALA A 68 14.27 -8.32 0.31
CA ALA A 68 13.51 -9.44 0.82
C ALA A 68 12.01 -9.24 0.60
N GLY A 69 11.54 -9.51 -0.61
CA GLY A 69 10.16 -9.33 -1.00
C GLY A 69 9.87 -9.71 -2.45
N ARG A 70 8.60 -9.59 -2.83
CA ARG A 70 8.13 -9.91 -4.19
C ARG A 70 8.84 -9.08 -5.27
N GLU A 71 9.04 -7.79 -5.01
CA GLU A 71 9.67 -6.87 -5.97
C GLU A 71 11.15 -7.22 -6.19
N GLY A 72 11.90 -7.50 -5.11
CA GLY A 72 13.30 -7.91 -5.25
C GLY A 72 13.45 -9.21 -6.03
N GLU A 73 12.53 -10.18 -5.81
CA GLU A 73 12.51 -11.42 -6.58
C GLU A 73 12.19 -11.16 -8.06
N LEU A 74 11.20 -10.30 -8.34
CA LEU A 74 10.82 -9.94 -9.71
C LEU A 74 11.97 -9.26 -10.47
N ILE A 75 12.61 -8.27 -9.84
CA ILE A 75 13.75 -7.52 -10.43
C ILE A 75 14.86 -8.47 -10.83
N PHE A 76 15.25 -9.36 -9.89
CA PHE A 76 16.33 -10.31 -10.16
C PHE A 76 15.97 -11.28 -11.30
N ARG A 77 14.79 -11.92 -11.23
CA ARG A 77 14.38 -12.94 -12.20
C ARG A 77 14.24 -12.36 -13.60
N TYR A 78 13.69 -11.18 -13.76
CA TYR A 78 13.58 -10.53 -15.06
C TYR A 78 14.95 -10.26 -15.68
N ILE A 79 15.93 -9.84 -14.86
CA ILE A 79 17.30 -9.61 -15.32
C ILE A 79 17.96 -10.95 -15.68
N TYR A 80 17.84 -11.95 -14.83
CA TYR A 80 18.42 -13.28 -15.00
C TYR A 80 17.92 -13.97 -16.28
N GLU A 81 16.61 -13.95 -16.50
CA GLU A 81 15.95 -14.51 -17.69
C GLU A 81 16.33 -13.72 -18.96
N LYS A 82 16.25 -12.39 -18.91
CA LYS A 82 16.61 -11.52 -20.05
C LYS A 82 18.09 -11.59 -20.41
N ALA A 83 18.95 -11.80 -19.43
CA ALA A 83 20.36 -12.08 -19.66
C ALA A 83 20.60 -13.48 -20.24
N ALA A 84 19.63 -14.37 -20.24
CA ALA A 84 19.73 -15.78 -20.62
C ALA A 84 20.81 -16.53 -19.80
N CYS A 85 20.96 -16.17 -18.52
CA CYS A 85 21.88 -16.87 -17.62
C CYS A 85 21.38 -18.29 -17.36
N LYS A 86 22.29 -19.27 -17.33
CA LYS A 86 21.96 -20.68 -17.07
C LYS A 86 22.66 -21.23 -15.81
N LYS A 87 23.42 -20.39 -15.12
CA LYS A 87 24.11 -20.79 -13.90
C LYS A 87 23.12 -20.97 -12.75
N PRO A 88 23.38 -21.86 -11.80
CA PRO A 88 22.55 -21.94 -10.61
C PRO A 88 22.55 -20.61 -9.87
N PHE A 89 21.47 -20.34 -9.15
CA PHE A 89 21.43 -19.17 -8.29
C PHE A 89 20.74 -19.49 -6.96
N ASP A 90 21.22 -18.82 -5.93
CA ASP A 90 20.70 -18.89 -4.58
C ASP A 90 20.08 -17.57 -4.17
N ARG A 91 19.26 -17.61 -3.14
CA ARG A 91 18.54 -16.46 -2.59
C ARG A 91 19.06 -16.11 -1.20
N LEU A 92 19.65 -14.93 -1.09
CA LEU A 92 19.98 -14.29 0.17
C LEU A 92 18.77 -13.46 0.64
N TRP A 93 18.20 -13.82 1.77
CA TRP A 93 16.99 -13.17 2.32
C TRP A 93 17.35 -12.39 3.59
N ILE A 94 17.45 -11.07 3.47
CA ILE A 94 17.83 -10.18 4.57
C ILE A 94 16.80 -9.05 4.67
N SER A 95 16.27 -8.81 5.86
CA SER A 95 15.34 -7.72 6.15
C SER A 95 15.95 -6.59 6.99
N SER A 96 17.19 -6.77 7.46
CA SER A 96 17.96 -5.80 8.23
C SER A 96 19.39 -5.75 7.71
N MET A 97 20.01 -4.56 7.74
CA MET A 97 21.39 -4.34 7.27
C MET A 97 22.40 -4.28 8.40
N THR A 98 22.11 -4.87 9.56
CA THR A 98 23.10 -5.04 10.60
C THR A 98 24.07 -6.17 10.26
N ASP A 99 25.29 -6.10 10.77
CA ASP A 99 26.33 -7.10 10.49
C ASP A 99 25.88 -8.52 10.89
N GLU A 100 25.19 -8.64 12.01
CA GLU A 100 24.64 -9.90 12.49
C GLU A 100 23.60 -10.48 11.54
N ALA A 101 22.66 -9.63 11.08
CA ALA A 101 21.61 -10.05 10.15
C ALA A 101 22.18 -10.47 8.78
N ILE A 102 23.21 -9.79 8.32
CA ILE A 102 23.91 -10.12 7.08
C ILE A 102 24.59 -11.48 7.21
N GLN A 103 25.35 -11.71 8.30
CA GLN A 103 26.02 -12.98 8.55
C GLN A 103 25.05 -14.15 8.70
N GLU A 104 23.94 -13.93 9.41
CA GLU A 104 22.89 -14.92 9.56
C GLU A 104 22.22 -15.23 8.22
N GLY A 105 21.94 -14.21 7.41
CA GLY A 105 21.37 -14.37 6.07
C GLY A 105 22.24 -15.24 5.16
N PHE A 106 23.56 -15.05 5.18
CA PHE A 106 24.50 -15.90 4.42
C PHE A 106 24.56 -17.34 4.94
N ARG A 107 24.38 -17.55 6.24
CA ARG A 107 24.31 -18.92 6.81
C ARG A 107 23.00 -19.62 6.45
N ALA A 108 21.92 -18.85 6.24
CA ALA A 108 20.58 -19.33 5.94
C ALA A 108 20.21 -19.20 4.45
N ILE A 109 21.21 -19.07 3.56
CA ILE A 109 20.98 -18.95 2.12
C ILE A 109 20.25 -20.19 1.61
N ARG A 110 19.34 -19.98 0.65
CA ARG A 110 18.48 -21.06 0.11
C ARG A 110 18.56 -21.07 -1.42
N SER A 111 18.22 -22.22 -1.99
CA SER A 111 18.08 -22.33 -3.43
C SER A 111 17.07 -21.33 -3.97
N GLY A 112 17.39 -20.71 -5.08
CA GLY A 112 16.48 -19.81 -5.79
C GLY A 112 15.14 -20.46 -6.13
N SER A 113 15.10 -21.77 -6.36
CA SER A 113 13.88 -22.53 -6.67
C SER A 113 12.83 -22.50 -5.52
N ASP A 114 13.27 -22.35 -4.27
CA ASP A 114 12.36 -22.24 -3.13
C ASP A 114 11.45 -20.98 -3.21
N TYR A 115 11.86 -20.02 -4.03
CA TYR A 115 11.16 -18.74 -4.22
C TYR A 115 10.38 -18.65 -5.54
N ASP A 116 10.22 -19.76 -6.28
CA ASP A 116 9.46 -19.77 -7.54
C ASP A 116 8.01 -19.35 -7.35
N GLY A 117 7.36 -19.77 -6.27
CA GLY A 117 6.00 -19.34 -5.93
C GLY A 117 5.90 -17.84 -5.71
N LEU A 118 6.89 -17.25 -5.04
CA LEU A 118 6.99 -15.80 -4.80
C LEU A 118 7.18 -15.05 -6.13
N TYR A 119 8.07 -15.54 -6.99
CA TYR A 119 8.29 -14.98 -8.33
C TYR A 119 7.03 -14.99 -9.17
N ARG A 120 6.34 -16.14 -9.26
CA ARG A 120 5.08 -16.26 -10.01
C ARG A 120 4.01 -15.29 -9.49
N SER A 121 3.90 -15.13 -8.18
CA SER A 121 2.99 -14.14 -7.57
C SER A 121 3.32 -12.71 -7.99
N ALA A 122 4.61 -12.35 -7.98
CA ALA A 122 5.07 -11.04 -8.41
C ALA A 122 4.86 -10.80 -9.91
N GLN A 123 5.13 -11.81 -10.74
CA GLN A 123 4.91 -11.78 -12.18
C GLN A 123 3.43 -11.61 -12.53
N CYS A 124 2.54 -12.40 -11.92
CA CYS A 124 1.09 -12.25 -12.11
C CYS A 124 0.59 -10.84 -11.74
N ARG A 125 1.12 -10.28 -10.65
CA ARG A 125 0.78 -8.91 -10.26
C ARG A 125 1.24 -7.89 -11.31
N SER A 126 2.49 -8.00 -11.78
CA SER A 126 3.05 -7.11 -12.81
C SER A 126 2.24 -7.17 -14.11
N GLN A 127 1.88 -8.38 -14.53
CA GLN A 127 1.05 -8.61 -15.72
C GLN A 127 -0.37 -8.04 -15.55
N ALA A 128 -1.00 -8.22 -14.39
CA ALA A 128 -2.31 -7.66 -14.10
C ALA A 128 -2.27 -6.12 -14.06
N ASP A 129 -1.22 -5.54 -13.50
CA ASP A 129 -1.03 -4.08 -13.48
C ASP A 129 -0.85 -3.53 -14.90
N TRP A 130 -0.10 -4.24 -15.75
CA TRP A 130 0.06 -3.89 -17.16
C TRP A 130 -1.27 -3.98 -17.93
N LEU A 131 -2.01 -5.10 -17.79
CA LEU A 131 -3.28 -5.30 -18.49
C LEU A 131 -4.29 -4.22 -18.13
N VAL A 132 -4.47 -3.96 -16.84
CA VAL A 132 -5.42 -2.94 -16.37
C VAL A 132 -4.95 -1.55 -16.77
N GLY A 133 -3.70 -1.22 -16.48
CA GLY A 133 -3.14 0.10 -16.73
C GLY A 133 -3.13 0.45 -18.22
N MET A 134 -2.65 -0.47 -19.06
CA MET A 134 -2.53 -0.26 -20.50
C MET A 134 -3.89 -0.10 -21.17
N ASN A 135 -4.80 -1.04 -20.93
CA ASN A 135 -6.10 -1.05 -21.61
C ASN A 135 -7.03 0.05 -21.07
N ALA A 136 -7.14 0.19 -19.75
CA ALA A 136 -8.05 1.16 -19.17
C ALA A 136 -7.57 2.62 -19.43
N SER A 137 -6.27 2.91 -19.31
CA SER A 137 -5.77 4.25 -19.60
C SER A 137 -6.05 4.67 -21.05
N ARG A 138 -5.83 3.77 -22.01
CA ARG A 138 -6.14 4.03 -23.41
C ARG A 138 -7.64 4.22 -23.65
N ALA A 139 -8.46 3.32 -23.11
CA ALA A 139 -9.91 3.39 -23.28
C ALA A 139 -10.50 4.71 -22.72
N PHE A 140 -10.11 5.07 -21.51
CA PHE A 140 -10.59 6.30 -20.86
C PHE A 140 -10.06 7.55 -21.58
N THR A 141 -8.78 7.58 -21.95
CA THR A 141 -8.18 8.68 -22.71
C THR A 141 -8.93 8.93 -24.03
N LEU A 142 -9.17 7.88 -24.79
CA LEU A 142 -9.88 7.98 -26.06
C LEU A 142 -11.36 8.32 -25.89
N ARG A 143 -11.99 7.81 -24.84
CA ARG A 143 -13.42 8.05 -24.60
C ARG A 143 -13.73 9.47 -24.14
N TYR A 144 -12.82 10.07 -23.36
CA TYR A 144 -13.02 11.39 -22.77
C TYR A 144 -12.19 12.50 -23.42
N ASP A 145 -11.42 12.17 -24.46
CA ASP A 145 -10.53 13.09 -25.16
C ASP A 145 -9.62 13.88 -24.20
N ALA A 146 -9.11 13.20 -23.19
CA ALA A 146 -8.24 13.75 -22.16
C ALA A 146 -7.26 12.67 -21.70
N LEU A 147 -5.99 13.03 -21.46
CA LEU A 147 -5.01 12.08 -20.97
C LEU A 147 -5.38 11.61 -19.54
N LEU A 148 -5.94 10.42 -19.44
CA LEU A 148 -6.39 9.80 -18.21
C LEU A 148 -5.60 8.51 -17.95
N SER A 149 -4.84 8.48 -16.88
CA SER A 149 -4.17 7.27 -16.46
C SER A 149 -5.01 6.51 -15.43
N VAL A 150 -5.09 5.20 -15.61
CA VAL A 150 -5.81 4.28 -14.73
C VAL A 150 -4.83 3.25 -14.19
N GLY A 151 -4.90 2.97 -12.91
CA GLY A 151 -4.04 1.98 -12.27
C GLY A 151 -4.69 1.40 -11.02
N ARG A 152 -4.28 0.20 -10.64
CA ARG A 152 -4.88 -0.54 -9.51
C ARG A 152 -4.65 0.13 -8.15
N VAL A 153 -3.66 0.98 -8.01
CA VAL A 153 -3.38 1.72 -6.77
C VAL A 153 -3.80 3.16 -6.89
N GLN A 154 -3.34 3.87 -7.91
CA GLN A 154 -3.59 5.31 -8.06
C GLN A 154 -5.09 5.66 -8.20
N THR A 155 -5.86 4.88 -8.95
CA THR A 155 -7.28 5.16 -9.17
C THR A 155 -8.12 4.99 -7.90
N PRO A 156 -8.01 3.88 -7.14
CA PRO A 156 -8.69 3.77 -5.85
C PRO A 156 -8.25 4.82 -4.83
N THR A 157 -6.97 5.18 -4.80
CA THR A 157 -6.47 6.23 -3.91
C THR A 157 -7.11 7.57 -4.24
N LEU A 158 -7.17 7.94 -5.52
CA LEU A 158 -7.86 9.16 -5.97
C LEU A 158 -9.35 9.11 -5.62
N ALA A 159 -10.00 7.96 -5.81
CA ALA A 159 -11.41 7.78 -5.48
C ALA A 159 -11.71 8.02 -3.99
N ILE A 160 -10.82 7.55 -3.10
CA ILE A 160 -10.92 7.81 -1.65
C ILE A 160 -10.84 9.31 -1.35
N LEU A 161 -9.88 10.00 -1.96
CA LEU A 161 -9.72 11.45 -1.79
C LEU A 161 -10.93 12.23 -2.31
N VAL A 162 -11.44 11.88 -3.50
CA VAL A 162 -12.64 12.50 -4.07
C VAL A 162 -13.87 12.25 -3.22
N LYS A 163 -14.03 11.01 -2.72
CA LYS A 163 -15.13 10.68 -1.80
C LYS A 163 -15.06 11.54 -0.54
N ARG A 164 -13.88 11.62 0.08
CA ARG A 164 -13.69 12.43 1.28
C ARG A 164 -13.95 13.91 1.04
N ARG A 165 -13.52 14.43 -0.09
CA ARG A 165 -13.79 15.82 -0.48
C ARG A 165 -15.30 16.07 -0.60
N LYS A 166 -16.04 15.18 -1.27
CA LYS A 166 -17.51 15.30 -1.36
C LYS A 166 -18.19 15.25 0.01
N GLU A 167 -17.76 14.34 0.89
CA GLU A 167 -18.29 14.28 2.27
C GLU A 167 -18.09 15.61 3.02
N ILE A 168 -16.97 16.31 2.77
CA ILE A 168 -16.69 17.62 3.37
C ILE A 168 -17.54 18.72 2.73
N GLU A 169 -17.67 18.72 1.39
CA GLU A 169 -18.45 19.72 0.63
C GLU A 169 -19.96 19.59 0.93
N ASP A 170 -20.45 18.35 1.09
CA ASP A 170 -21.85 18.04 1.36
C ASP A 170 -22.18 18.04 2.86
N PHE A 171 -21.19 18.27 3.73
CA PHE A 171 -21.35 18.24 5.17
C PHE A 171 -22.34 19.30 5.65
N LYS A 172 -23.40 18.85 6.29
CA LYS A 172 -24.38 19.71 6.95
C LYS A 172 -24.15 19.62 8.46
N PRO A 173 -23.75 20.72 9.11
CA PRO A 173 -23.62 20.72 10.56
C PRO A 173 -25.00 20.53 11.21
N GLU A 174 -25.06 19.63 12.17
CA GLU A 174 -26.24 19.39 12.98
C GLU A 174 -25.97 19.84 14.41
N GLU A 175 -26.87 20.61 14.98
CA GLU A 175 -26.80 21.01 16.37
C GLU A 175 -27.33 19.88 17.25
N TYR A 176 -26.64 19.61 18.34
CA TYR A 176 -27.07 18.67 19.37
C TYR A 176 -26.69 19.24 20.73
N ALA A 177 -27.31 18.70 21.77
CA ALA A 177 -27.00 19.02 23.14
C ALA A 177 -26.55 17.78 23.90
N THR A 178 -25.76 17.98 24.94
CA THR A 178 -25.46 16.98 25.96
C THR A 178 -25.94 17.52 27.32
N VAL A 179 -26.40 16.62 28.19
CA VAL A 179 -26.80 16.98 29.54
C VAL A 179 -25.82 16.38 30.55
N THR A 180 -25.25 17.23 31.39
CA THR A 180 -24.37 16.82 32.48
C THR A 180 -24.96 17.21 33.82
N ALA A 181 -24.83 16.35 34.81
CA ALA A 181 -25.23 16.62 36.21
C ALA A 181 -23.97 16.72 37.08
N ASP A 182 -23.91 17.71 37.93
CA ASP A 182 -22.83 17.90 38.90
C ASP A 182 -23.34 17.42 40.28
N PHE A 183 -22.65 16.42 40.82
CA PHE A 183 -22.96 15.81 42.12
C PHE A 183 -22.00 16.25 43.22
N GLY A 184 -21.18 17.27 42.97
CA GLY A 184 -20.16 17.76 43.89
C GLY A 184 -18.82 17.08 43.67
N ASP A 185 -18.68 15.83 44.07
CA ASP A 185 -17.42 15.09 43.97
C ASP A 185 -17.18 14.52 42.57
N TYR A 186 -18.21 14.37 41.74
CA TYR A 186 -18.11 13.85 40.39
C TYR A 186 -19.19 14.43 39.47
N ARG A 187 -18.94 14.34 38.16
CA ARG A 187 -19.90 14.72 37.13
C ARG A 187 -20.40 13.49 36.38
N GLY A 188 -21.69 13.42 36.20
CA GLY A 188 -22.35 12.42 35.36
C GLY A 188 -22.77 13.01 34.01
N MET A 189 -22.72 12.22 32.97
CA MET A 189 -23.23 12.57 31.64
C MET A 189 -24.42 11.70 31.32
N TYR A 190 -25.52 12.31 30.86
CA TYR A 190 -26.66 11.56 30.38
C TYR A 190 -26.34 10.80 29.12
N PHE A 191 -26.75 9.57 29.04
CA PHE A 191 -26.74 8.77 27.82
C PHE A 191 -28.01 7.94 27.68
N ARG A 192 -28.38 7.61 26.46
CA ARG A 192 -29.45 6.68 26.17
C ARG A 192 -28.90 5.26 26.13
N GLU A 193 -29.60 4.32 26.73
CA GLU A 193 -29.25 2.91 26.62
C GLU A 193 -29.43 2.41 25.19
N GLY A 194 -28.47 1.65 24.71
CA GLY A 194 -28.43 1.06 23.38
C GLY A 194 -27.17 0.19 23.20
N LEU A 195 -26.92 -0.23 21.98
CA LEU A 195 -25.70 -1.00 21.64
C LEU A 195 -24.42 -0.21 21.91
N GLU A 196 -24.47 1.10 21.69
CA GLU A 196 -23.42 2.04 22.10
C GLU A 196 -24.07 3.21 22.85
N PRO A 197 -23.52 3.65 23.99
CA PRO A 197 -24.04 4.78 24.74
C PRO A 197 -24.03 6.05 23.89
N ASP A 198 -25.20 6.62 23.63
CA ASP A 198 -25.36 7.86 22.88
C ASP A 198 -25.63 9.04 23.82
N THR A 199 -24.71 9.98 23.90
CA THR A 199 -24.81 11.19 24.74
C THR A 199 -25.44 12.36 23.99
N HIS A 200 -25.72 12.25 22.70
CA HIS A 200 -26.26 13.32 21.88
C HIS A 200 -27.76 13.37 21.95
N ILE A 201 -28.29 14.53 22.26
CA ILE A 201 -29.72 14.83 22.21
C ILE A 201 -29.98 15.74 21.03
N PRO A 202 -30.65 15.24 19.95
CA PRO A 202 -30.75 15.99 18.69
C PRO A 202 -31.54 17.28 18.81
N LYS A 203 -32.50 17.36 19.74
CA LYS A 203 -33.32 18.56 19.96
C LYS A 203 -32.88 19.27 21.23
N ILE A 204 -32.49 20.53 21.11
CA ILE A 204 -32.03 21.34 22.23
C ILE A 204 -33.14 21.52 23.29
N ASP A 205 -34.39 21.63 22.85
CA ASP A 205 -35.53 21.78 23.77
C ASP A 205 -35.81 20.53 24.62
N ASP A 206 -35.59 19.33 24.04
CA ASP A 206 -35.67 18.06 24.79
C ASP A 206 -34.55 18.00 25.85
N ALA A 207 -33.35 18.47 25.52
CA ALA A 207 -32.24 18.54 26.47
C ALA A 207 -32.52 19.54 27.61
N LYS A 208 -33.11 20.70 27.30
CA LYS A 208 -33.53 21.68 28.32
C LYS A 208 -34.63 21.11 29.22
N ALA A 209 -35.60 20.43 28.65
CA ALA A 209 -36.69 19.78 29.41
C ALA A 209 -36.15 18.72 30.36
N LEU A 210 -35.22 17.84 29.85
CA LEU A 210 -34.53 16.84 30.65
C LEU A 210 -33.74 17.49 31.80
N ALA A 211 -32.94 18.50 31.50
CA ALA A 211 -32.16 19.21 32.51
C ALA A 211 -33.05 19.85 33.60
N ALA A 212 -34.18 20.44 33.20
CA ALA A 212 -35.15 20.99 34.16
C ALA A 212 -35.81 19.89 35.04
N GLN A 213 -36.11 18.75 34.46
CA GLN A 213 -36.72 17.61 35.17
C GLN A 213 -35.78 17.03 36.23
N ILE A 214 -34.50 16.88 35.95
CA ILE A 214 -33.49 16.27 36.85
C ILE A 214 -32.89 17.27 37.85
N LYS A 215 -33.11 18.56 37.64
CA LYS A 215 -32.55 19.61 38.50
C LYS A 215 -33.01 19.45 39.94
N ASN A 216 -32.06 19.44 40.87
CA ASN A 216 -32.27 19.29 42.32
C ASN A 216 -32.98 17.97 42.72
N GLN A 217 -32.96 16.95 41.86
CA GLN A 217 -33.42 15.61 42.20
C GLN A 217 -32.29 14.78 42.80
N SER A 218 -32.66 13.77 43.60
CA SER A 218 -31.72 12.80 44.12
C SER A 218 -31.45 11.73 43.06
N ALA A 219 -30.20 11.35 42.91
CA ALA A 219 -29.80 10.23 42.04
C ALA A 219 -29.35 9.02 42.91
N THR A 220 -29.62 7.83 42.41
CA THR A 220 -29.19 6.58 43.06
C THR A 220 -28.19 5.88 42.15
N VAL A 221 -27.01 5.51 42.69
CA VAL A 221 -26.04 4.67 41.98
C VAL A 221 -26.59 3.25 41.90
N ILE A 222 -26.90 2.79 40.70
CA ILE A 222 -27.45 1.46 40.45
C ILE A 222 -26.35 0.41 40.20
N SER A 223 -25.20 0.80 39.63
CA SER A 223 -24.05 -0.08 39.51
C SER A 223 -22.75 0.72 39.59
N ALA A 224 -21.69 0.10 40.09
CA ALA A 224 -20.34 0.62 40.06
C ALA A 224 -19.40 -0.52 39.72
N GLU A 225 -18.77 -0.42 38.55
CA GLU A 225 -17.86 -1.45 38.08
C GLU A 225 -16.43 -0.90 38.04
N THR A 226 -15.50 -1.69 38.58
CA THR A 226 -14.09 -1.38 38.47
C THR A 226 -13.44 -2.33 37.49
N THR A 227 -13.03 -1.82 36.34
CA THR A 227 -12.29 -2.59 35.34
C THR A 227 -10.81 -2.27 35.37
N ARG A 228 -9.98 -3.31 35.41
CA ARG A 228 -8.53 -3.16 35.20
C ARG A 228 -8.25 -3.14 33.73
N ARG A 229 -7.83 -2.00 33.21
CA ARG A 229 -7.28 -1.89 31.87
C ARG A 229 -5.77 -2.04 31.91
N ARG A 230 -5.25 -2.92 31.07
CA ARG A 230 -3.82 -3.05 30.85
C ARG A 230 -3.48 -2.46 29.51
N ASP A 231 -2.87 -1.31 29.53
CA ASP A 231 -2.33 -0.70 28.30
C ASP A 231 -0.94 -1.27 28.07
N LEU A 232 -0.76 -1.93 26.93
CA LEU A 232 0.55 -2.40 26.50
C LEU A 232 1.35 -1.22 25.94
N PRO A 233 2.69 -1.24 26.05
CA PRO A 233 3.50 -0.24 25.40
C PRO A 233 3.25 -0.27 23.89
N PRO A 234 3.36 0.88 23.21
CA PRO A 234 3.20 0.92 21.75
C PRO A 234 4.26 0.05 21.09
N GLN A 235 3.91 -0.50 19.95
CA GLN A 235 4.86 -1.23 19.11
C GLN A 235 5.92 -0.26 18.56
N LEU A 236 7.09 -0.80 18.20
CA LEU A 236 8.10 -0.04 17.46
C LEU A 236 7.51 0.42 16.13
N TYR A 237 8.00 1.56 15.64
CA TYR A 237 7.56 2.07 14.35
C TYR A 237 7.93 1.16 13.19
N ASP A 238 6.96 0.86 12.35
CA ASP A 238 7.20 0.52 10.95
C ASP A 238 7.32 1.81 10.12
N LEU A 239 7.75 1.68 8.87
CA LEU A 239 7.93 2.85 7.99
C LEU A 239 6.64 3.67 7.83
N THR A 240 5.51 3.00 7.65
CA THR A 240 4.22 3.68 7.40
C THR A 240 3.74 4.44 8.63
N SER A 241 3.82 3.84 9.81
CA SER A 241 3.41 4.48 11.06
C SER A 241 4.36 5.63 11.43
N LEU A 242 5.67 5.49 11.16
CA LEU A 242 6.65 6.56 11.35
C LEU A 242 6.34 7.74 10.42
N GLN A 243 6.15 7.51 9.13
CA GLN A 243 5.83 8.57 8.16
C GLN A 243 4.53 9.28 8.52
N ARG A 244 3.49 8.55 8.91
CA ARG A 244 2.21 9.13 9.33
C ARG A 244 2.35 10.02 10.56
N ASP A 245 3.04 9.54 11.59
CA ASP A 245 3.18 10.28 12.83
C ASP A 245 4.17 11.46 12.68
N ALA A 246 5.24 11.31 11.90
CA ALA A 246 6.14 12.41 11.55
C ALA A 246 5.41 13.50 10.75
N ASN A 247 4.54 13.14 9.82
CA ASN A 247 3.71 14.11 9.12
C ASN A 247 2.73 14.82 10.06
N ARG A 248 2.02 14.06 10.92
CA ARG A 248 1.04 14.62 11.84
C ARG A 248 1.64 15.54 12.89
N LEU A 249 2.79 15.15 13.47
CA LEU A 249 3.40 15.85 14.60
C LEU A 249 4.39 16.94 14.17
N LEU A 250 5.09 16.70 13.07
CA LEU A 250 6.23 17.54 12.64
C LEU A 250 6.03 18.16 11.26
N GLY A 251 4.96 17.81 10.54
CA GLY A 251 4.70 18.30 9.19
C GLY A 251 5.68 17.78 8.14
N PHE A 252 6.36 16.67 8.39
CA PHE A 252 7.31 16.11 7.43
C PHE A 252 6.56 15.47 6.25
N THR A 253 7.13 15.62 5.07
CA THR A 253 6.70 14.87 3.88
C THR A 253 7.24 13.44 3.91
N ALA A 254 6.69 12.53 3.10
CA ALA A 254 7.16 11.15 3.03
C ALA A 254 8.62 11.02 2.54
N ASP A 255 9.12 12.04 1.80
CA ASP A 255 10.48 12.06 1.26
C ASP A 255 11.53 12.58 2.26
N LYS A 256 11.11 13.16 3.37
CA LYS A 256 11.98 13.73 4.39
C LYS A 256 12.25 12.75 5.53
#